data_989d6bf93702e87b9f3e6fc71405b3c8
#
_entry.id   989d6bf93702e87b9f3e6fc71405b3c8
#
_cell.length_a   1.000
_cell.length_b   1.000
_cell.length_c   1.000
_cell.angle_alpha   90.00
_cell.angle_beta   90.00
_cell.angle_gamma   90.00
#
_symmetry.space_group_name_H-M   'P 1'
#
loop_
_entity.id
_entity.type
_entity.pdbx_description
1 polymer ?
#
loop_
_entity_poly.entity_id
_entity_poly.type
_entity_poly.pdbx_seq_one_letter_code
_entity_poly.pdbx_strand_id
1 'polypeptide(L)'
;MSEFVTINDEYNKKRGFSMKRTKIVSTLGPASNDVDTIVKLIEAGANIFRFNFSHGDHAEHKARMEMVHEAEKITGKTVGIVLDTKGAEIRTTVQEGGKFEAKIGQTIRISMDDSLTGTPEKIASTYPGLYDDTHVGGHVLIDDGLVDLKITEKDDKNRELVTVVQNEGMIGSRKSINAPGVEVRLPGITEKDSDDIRFGLDQGINFISASFVRKAQDVLDIREILEEKHCEYVQIFPKIESQEGIDNIDSILKVSDGLMIARGDMGVEIPAENVPLVQIGRASCRERV
;
A
#
# COMPACT_ATOMS: atom_id res chain seq x y z
N MET A 1 -7.23 -30.24 7.67
CA MET A 1 -6.85 -29.26 6.64
C MET A 1 -5.90 -29.78 5.56
N SER A 2 -5.08 -30.81 5.80
CA SER A 2 -4.21 -31.43 4.80
C SER A 2 -4.95 -32.27 3.73
N GLU A 3 -6.12 -32.80 4.03
CA GLU A 3 -6.88 -33.67 3.10
C GLU A 3 -7.61 -32.91 1.96
N PHE A 4 -7.99 -31.64 2.18
CA PHE A 4 -8.68 -30.86 1.14
C PHE A 4 -7.76 -30.46 -0.04
N VAL A 5 -6.48 -30.26 0.21
CA VAL A 5 -5.49 -29.92 -0.83
C VAL A 5 -5.20 -31.13 -1.70
N THR A 6 -5.17 -32.33 -1.12
CA THR A 6 -4.84 -33.60 -1.80
C THR A 6 -5.96 -34.06 -2.76
N ILE A 7 -7.22 -33.89 -2.35
CA ILE A 7 -8.39 -34.28 -3.17
C ILE A 7 -8.49 -33.41 -4.44
N ASN A 8 -8.23 -32.10 -4.32
CA ASN A 8 -8.27 -31.18 -5.47
C ASN A 8 -7.11 -31.43 -6.46
N ASP A 9 -5.91 -31.76 -5.96
CA ASP A 9 -4.74 -32.07 -6.82
C ASP A 9 -4.91 -33.40 -7.55
N GLU A 10 -5.47 -34.45 -6.93
CA GLU A 10 -5.76 -35.72 -7.59
C GLU A 10 -6.92 -35.63 -8.60
N TYR A 11 -7.98 -34.87 -8.26
CA TYR A 11 -9.10 -34.65 -9.15
C TYR A 11 -8.69 -33.88 -10.42
N ASN A 12 -7.83 -32.89 -10.29
CA ASN A 12 -7.32 -32.11 -11.41
C ASN A 12 -6.26 -32.85 -12.23
N LYS A 13 -5.40 -33.67 -11.61
CA LYS A 13 -4.47 -34.56 -12.31
C LYS A 13 -5.19 -35.58 -13.21
N LYS A 14 -6.32 -36.16 -12.77
CA LYS A 14 -7.11 -37.10 -13.56
C LYS A 14 -7.77 -36.48 -14.79
N ARG A 15 -7.95 -35.16 -14.84
CA ARG A 15 -8.51 -34.41 -15.98
C ARG A 15 -7.49 -33.73 -16.88
N GLY A 16 -6.18 -33.90 -16.63
CA GLY A 16 -5.11 -33.27 -17.42
C GLY A 16 -4.98 -31.77 -17.20
N PHE A 17 -5.66 -31.20 -16.21
CA PHE A 17 -5.52 -29.80 -15.83
C PHE A 17 -4.38 -29.62 -14.82
N SER A 18 -3.21 -29.23 -15.31
CA SER A 18 -2.17 -28.70 -14.44
C SER A 18 -2.57 -27.29 -14.00
N MET A 19 -3.12 -27.14 -12.80
CA MET A 19 -3.36 -25.80 -12.23
C MET A 19 -2.03 -25.16 -11.89
N LYS A 20 -1.73 -24.05 -12.56
CA LYS A 20 -0.56 -23.24 -12.26
C LYS A 20 -0.66 -22.72 -10.80
N ARG A 21 0.28 -23.11 -9.95
CA ARG A 21 0.28 -22.69 -8.53
C ARG A 21 0.53 -21.21 -8.38
N THR A 22 1.51 -20.66 -9.11
CA THR A 22 1.80 -19.23 -9.14
C THR A 22 0.70 -18.50 -9.93
N LYS A 23 0.07 -17.52 -9.31
CA LYS A 23 -0.90 -16.63 -9.94
C LYS A 23 -0.22 -15.35 -10.37
N ILE A 24 -0.66 -14.79 -11.51
CA ILE A 24 -0.17 -13.52 -12.04
C ILE A 24 -1.20 -12.45 -11.71
N VAL A 25 -0.75 -11.43 -10.96
CA VAL A 25 -1.53 -10.22 -10.67
C VAL A 25 -1.09 -9.13 -11.63
N SER A 26 -2.03 -8.56 -12.39
CA SER A 26 -1.79 -7.49 -13.35
C SER A 26 -2.52 -6.22 -12.90
N THR A 27 -1.80 -5.11 -12.77
CA THR A 27 -2.44 -3.82 -12.46
C THR A 27 -3.01 -3.22 -13.74
N LEU A 28 -4.29 -2.86 -13.73
CA LEU A 28 -4.90 -2.10 -14.81
C LEU A 28 -4.59 -0.61 -14.68
N GLY A 29 -4.23 0.00 -15.80
CA GLY A 29 -3.87 1.41 -15.91
C GLY A 29 -4.15 1.94 -17.32
N PRO A 30 -3.68 3.15 -17.64
CA PRO A 30 -3.97 3.78 -18.94
C PRO A 30 -3.60 2.93 -20.17
N ALA A 31 -2.53 2.14 -20.07
CA ALA A 31 -2.06 1.26 -21.16
C ALA A 31 -2.89 -0.03 -21.34
N SER A 32 -3.83 -0.31 -20.44
CA SER A 32 -4.68 -1.52 -20.46
C SER A 32 -6.16 -1.16 -20.24
N ASN A 33 -6.57 -0.01 -20.77
CA ASN A 33 -7.91 0.55 -20.59
C ASN A 33 -8.82 0.22 -21.79
N ASP A 34 -8.79 -1.04 -22.24
CA ASP A 34 -9.65 -1.58 -23.29
C ASP A 34 -9.84 -3.10 -23.13
N VAL A 35 -10.99 -3.60 -23.59
CA VAL A 35 -11.38 -5.02 -23.44
C VAL A 35 -10.42 -5.96 -24.18
N ASP A 36 -9.96 -5.58 -25.38
CA ASP A 36 -9.08 -6.43 -26.20
C ASP A 36 -7.73 -6.68 -25.52
N THR A 37 -7.17 -5.64 -24.87
CA THR A 37 -5.94 -5.76 -24.10
C THR A 37 -6.15 -6.65 -22.88
N ILE A 38 -7.27 -6.50 -22.17
CA ILE A 38 -7.60 -7.35 -21.00
C ILE A 38 -7.77 -8.82 -21.43
N VAL A 39 -8.45 -9.07 -22.56
CA VAL A 39 -8.57 -10.42 -23.14
C VAL A 39 -7.19 -11.02 -23.41
N LYS A 40 -6.28 -10.29 -24.05
CA LYS A 40 -4.91 -10.75 -24.32
C LYS A 40 -4.15 -11.05 -23.01
N LEU A 41 -4.33 -10.24 -21.97
CA LEU A 41 -3.72 -10.50 -20.66
C LEU A 41 -4.26 -11.80 -20.02
N ILE A 42 -5.57 -12.03 -20.08
CA ILE A 42 -6.21 -13.27 -19.59
C ILE A 42 -5.69 -14.49 -20.37
N GLU A 43 -5.61 -14.39 -21.68
CA GLU A 43 -5.10 -15.46 -22.54
C GLU A 43 -3.63 -15.76 -22.28
N ALA A 44 -2.82 -14.72 -22.03
CA ALA A 44 -1.41 -14.83 -21.63
C ALA A 44 -1.21 -15.39 -20.21
N GLY A 45 -2.29 -15.54 -19.43
CA GLY A 45 -2.27 -16.19 -18.12
C GLY A 45 -2.34 -15.27 -16.91
N ALA A 46 -2.80 -14.01 -17.07
CA ALA A 46 -3.20 -13.19 -15.94
C ALA A 46 -4.36 -13.85 -15.19
N ASN A 47 -4.28 -13.85 -13.87
CA ASN A 47 -5.26 -14.52 -13.00
C ASN A 47 -6.04 -13.54 -12.14
N ILE A 48 -5.45 -12.39 -11.84
CA ILE A 48 -6.02 -11.37 -10.96
C ILE A 48 -5.72 -10.01 -11.56
N PHE A 49 -6.71 -9.11 -11.55
CA PHE A 49 -6.54 -7.71 -11.93
C PHE A 49 -6.58 -6.82 -10.69
N ARG A 50 -5.53 -6.02 -10.52
CA ARG A 50 -5.37 -5.08 -9.40
C ARG A 50 -5.84 -3.69 -9.82
N PHE A 51 -6.70 -3.11 -8.99
CA PHE A 51 -7.21 -1.74 -9.07
C PHE A 51 -6.61 -0.91 -7.94
N ASN A 52 -5.76 0.06 -8.29
CA ASN A 52 -5.12 0.93 -7.30
C ASN A 52 -6.00 2.16 -7.03
N PHE A 53 -6.66 2.16 -5.86
CA PHE A 53 -7.55 3.23 -5.42
C PHE A 53 -6.83 4.47 -4.87
N SER A 54 -5.49 4.49 -4.91
CA SER A 54 -4.72 5.72 -4.72
C SER A 54 -4.95 6.73 -5.85
N HIS A 55 -5.43 6.26 -7.02
CA HIS A 55 -5.65 7.05 -8.23
C HIS A 55 -7.03 6.75 -8.83
N GLY A 56 -7.57 7.74 -9.56
CA GLY A 56 -8.87 7.61 -10.19
C GLY A 56 -10.04 7.82 -9.23
N ASP A 57 -11.24 7.72 -9.74
CA ASP A 57 -12.49 7.79 -8.99
C ASP A 57 -13.32 6.50 -9.15
N HIS A 58 -14.41 6.40 -8.41
CA HIS A 58 -15.29 5.22 -8.44
C HIS A 58 -15.88 4.96 -9.83
N ALA A 59 -16.17 6.00 -10.62
CA ALA A 59 -16.73 5.83 -11.97
C ALA A 59 -15.71 5.21 -12.93
N GLU A 60 -14.45 5.67 -12.87
CA GLU A 60 -13.35 5.09 -13.64
C GLU A 60 -13.07 3.64 -13.25
N HIS A 61 -13.03 3.34 -11.95
CA HIS A 61 -12.82 1.97 -11.46
C HIS A 61 -13.96 1.05 -11.89
N LYS A 62 -15.22 1.51 -11.78
CA LYS A 62 -16.38 0.75 -12.23
C LYS A 62 -16.29 0.40 -13.71
N ALA A 63 -16.02 1.39 -14.57
CA ALA A 63 -15.90 1.18 -16.01
C ALA A 63 -14.82 0.13 -16.35
N ARG A 64 -13.66 0.18 -15.65
CA ARG A 64 -12.58 -0.81 -15.84
C ARG A 64 -12.97 -2.20 -15.33
N MET A 65 -13.70 -2.32 -14.21
CA MET A 65 -14.21 -3.60 -13.71
C MET A 65 -15.23 -4.21 -14.67
N GLU A 66 -16.10 -3.39 -15.28
CA GLU A 66 -17.02 -3.83 -16.32
C GLU A 66 -16.29 -4.39 -17.55
N MET A 67 -15.17 -3.77 -17.98
CA MET A 67 -14.30 -4.31 -19.05
C MET A 67 -13.69 -5.67 -18.68
N VAL A 68 -13.29 -5.89 -17.41
CA VAL A 68 -12.81 -7.18 -16.96
C VAL A 68 -13.91 -8.24 -17.05
N HIS A 69 -15.12 -7.94 -16.60
CA HIS A 69 -16.25 -8.87 -16.68
C HIS A 69 -16.67 -9.16 -18.13
N GLU A 70 -16.51 -8.21 -19.05
CA GLU A 70 -16.72 -8.45 -20.49
C GLU A 70 -15.63 -9.36 -21.05
N ALA A 71 -14.36 -9.15 -20.70
CA ALA A 71 -13.25 -9.99 -21.10
C ALA A 71 -13.37 -11.43 -20.56
N GLU A 72 -13.90 -11.62 -19.34
CA GLU A 72 -14.26 -12.95 -18.80
C GLU A 72 -15.27 -13.69 -19.68
N LYS A 73 -16.33 -12.97 -20.13
CA LYS A 73 -17.34 -13.56 -21.01
C LYS A 73 -16.76 -13.96 -22.37
N ILE A 74 -15.88 -13.13 -22.92
CA ILE A 74 -15.22 -13.40 -24.23
C ILE A 74 -14.29 -14.60 -24.12
N THR A 75 -13.48 -14.66 -23.06
CA THR A 75 -12.46 -15.74 -22.90
C THR A 75 -13.02 -17.02 -22.31
N GLY A 76 -14.19 -16.97 -21.66
CA GLY A 76 -14.74 -18.07 -20.88
C GLY A 76 -13.91 -18.44 -19.64
N LYS A 77 -12.99 -17.55 -19.20
CA LYS A 77 -12.12 -17.74 -18.04
C LYS A 77 -12.50 -16.76 -16.94
N THR A 78 -12.55 -17.24 -15.71
CA THR A 78 -12.77 -16.40 -14.52
C THR A 78 -11.44 -15.86 -14.01
N VAL A 79 -11.42 -14.59 -13.65
CA VAL A 79 -10.28 -13.91 -13.03
C VAL A 79 -10.70 -13.24 -11.72
N GLY A 80 -9.74 -13.02 -10.81
CA GLY A 80 -10.01 -12.30 -9.58
C GLY A 80 -9.85 -10.79 -9.75
N ILE A 81 -10.59 -10.04 -8.95
CA ILE A 81 -10.46 -8.57 -8.85
C ILE A 81 -9.95 -8.25 -7.46
N VAL A 82 -8.83 -7.52 -7.37
CA VAL A 82 -8.29 -7.00 -6.12
C VAL A 82 -8.38 -5.48 -6.07
N LEU A 83 -9.00 -4.98 -5.01
CA LEU A 83 -8.98 -3.58 -4.63
C LEU A 83 -7.74 -3.35 -3.77
N ASP A 84 -6.86 -2.46 -4.18
CA ASP A 84 -5.70 -2.02 -3.43
C ASP A 84 -5.99 -0.63 -2.85
N THR A 85 -6.09 -0.55 -1.52
CA THR A 85 -6.46 0.70 -0.84
C THR A 85 -5.33 1.73 -0.92
N LYS A 86 -5.68 3.00 -0.76
CA LYS A 86 -4.69 4.06 -0.67
C LYS A 86 -3.90 3.97 0.64
N GLY A 87 -4.59 3.70 1.74
CA GLY A 87 -4.02 3.73 3.08
C GLY A 87 -3.76 5.14 3.62
N ALA A 88 -3.35 5.17 4.88
CA ALA A 88 -3.01 6.42 5.58
C ALA A 88 -1.56 6.81 5.29
N GLU A 89 -1.37 7.65 4.28
CA GLU A 89 -0.08 8.17 3.86
C GLU A 89 0.18 9.56 4.46
N ILE A 90 1.44 9.81 4.84
CA ILE A 90 1.93 11.14 5.17
C ILE A 90 2.53 11.75 3.90
N ARG A 91 2.15 12.99 3.59
CA ARG A 91 2.63 13.68 2.39
C ARG A 91 3.07 15.11 2.67
N THR A 92 3.92 15.64 1.80
CA THR A 92 4.16 17.10 1.75
C THR A 92 2.92 17.80 1.23
N THR A 93 2.71 19.03 1.67
CA THR A 93 1.69 19.91 1.10
C THR A 93 2.10 20.43 -0.30
N VAL A 94 1.32 21.35 -0.87
CA VAL A 94 1.67 22.01 -2.14
C VAL A 94 2.94 22.84 -1.93
N GLN A 95 3.86 22.81 -2.90
CA GLN A 95 5.07 23.63 -2.90
C GLN A 95 4.91 24.82 -3.85
N GLU A 96 5.43 25.99 -3.48
CA GLU A 96 5.51 27.14 -4.37
C GLU A 96 6.29 26.77 -5.64
N GLY A 97 5.78 27.12 -6.82
CA GLY A 97 6.37 26.69 -8.08
C GLY A 97 6.31 25.19 -8.38
N GLY A 98 5.61 24.40 -7.55
CA GLY A 98 5.40 22.96 -7.71
C GLY A 98 6.51 22.07 -7.15
N LYS A 99 7.76 22.49 -7.23
CA LYS A 99 8.95 21.80 -6.70
C LYS A 99 10.15 22.73 -6.56
N PHE A 100 11.09 22.36 -5.70
CA PHE A 100 12.38 23.03 -5.56
C PHE A 100 13.52 22.02 -5.34
N GLU A 101 14.75 22.45 -5.57
CA GLU A 101 15.96 21.67 -5.30
C GLU A 101 16.40 21.84 -3.84
N ALA A 102 16.53 20.75 -3.11
CA ALA A 102 17.12 20.71 -1.78
C ALA A 102 18.62 20.37 -1.89
N LYS A 103 19.47 21.17 -1.22
CA LYS A 103 20.93 21.04 -1.27
C LYS A 103 21.50 20.50 0.03
N ILE A 104 22.52 19.67 -0.05
CA ILE A 104 23.23 19.12 1.13
C ILE A 104 23.58 20.25 2.11
N GLY A 105 23.27 20.03 3.39
CA GLY A 105 23.53 21.00 4.46
C GLY A 105 22.51 22.14 4.56
N GLN A 106 21.56 22.23 3.63
CA GLN A 106 20.46 23.20 3.72
C GLN A 106 19.58 22.88 4.91
N THR A 107 19.19 23.92 5.67
CA THR A 107 18.17 23.80 6.72
C THR A 107 16.79 23.95 6.11
N ILE A 108 15.91 22.98 6.34
CA ILE A 108 14.49 23.01 5.97
C ILE A 108 13.66 22.77 7.23
N ARG A 109 12.67 23.61 7.47
CA ARG A 109 11.71 23.41 8.57
C ARG A 109 10.51 22.61 8.06
N ILE A 110 10.01 21.67 8.86
CA ILE A 110 8.78 20.95 8.56
C ILE A 110 7.70 21.43 9.53
N SER A 111 6.71 22.11 9.01
CA SER A 111 5.53 22.59 9.74
C SER A 111 4.47 21.52 9.88
N MET A 112 3.72 21.56 10.95
CA MET A 112 2.54 20.72 11.19
C MET A 112 1.23 21.41 10.73
N ASP A 113 1.32 22.54 10.06
CA ASP A 113 0.18 23.25 9.45
C ASP A 113 0.00 22.77 8.00
N ASP A 114 -0.97 21.88 7.78
CA ASP A 114 -1.25 21.28 6.47
C ASP A 114 -1.87 22.23 5.45
N SER A 115 -2.24 23.44 5.86
CA SER A 115 -2.71 24.53 4.99
C SER A 115 -1.55 25.31 4.34
N LEU A 116 -0.32 25.14 4.85
CA LEU A 116 0.84 25.91 4.43
C LEU A 116 1.28 25.48 3.01
N THR A 117 1.48 26.46 2.12
CA THR A 117 2.21 26.26 0.86
C THR A 117 3.71 26.30 1.16
N GLY A 118 4.42 25.23 0.82
CA GLY A 118 5.84 25.09 1.14
C GLY A 118 6.74 25.96 0.27
N THR A 119 7.89 26.32 0.84
CA THR A 119 8.99 27.05 0.20
C THR A 119 10.30 26.27 0.38
N PRO A 120 11.41 26.69 -0.26
CA PRO A 120 12.72 26.05 -0.03
C PRO A 120 13.20 26.03 1.42
N GLU A 121 12.74 26.95 2.26
CA GLU A 121 13.13 27.06 3.66
C GLU A 121 12.16 26.32 4.59
N LYS A 122 10.92 26.11 4.17
CA LYS A 122 9.87 25.53 5.00
C LYS A 122 8.86 24.75 4.16
N ILE A 123 8.68 23.48 4.49
CA ILE A 123 7.62 22.61 3.95
C ILE A 123 6.61 22.27 5.04
N ALA A 124 5.51 21.62 4.70
CA ALA A 124 4.57 21.13 5.70
C ALA A 124 4.20 19.65 5.45
N SER A 125 3.84 19.00 6.55
CA SER A 125 3.33 17.63 6.56
C SER A 125 1.80 17.62 6.64
N THR A 126 1.16 16.68 5.93
CA THR A 126 -0.29 16.42 6.07
C THR A 126 -0.63 15.69 7.38
N TYR A 127 0.37 15.30 8.16
CA TYR A 127 0.19 14.62 9.44
C TYR A 127 0.73 15.46 10.59
N PRO A 128 -0.14 16.12 11.37
CA PRO A 128 0.28 16.98 12.50
C PRO A 128 0.97 16.22 13.63
N GLY A 129 0.70 14.90 13.77
CA GLY A 129 1.34 14.02 14.74
C GLY A 129 2.82 13.74 14.47
N LEU A 130 3.31 14.04 13.26
CA LEU A 130 4.72 13.81 12.91
C LEU A 130 5.68 14.51 13.89
N TYR A 131 5.29 15.68 14.38
CA TYR A 131 6.06 16.38 15.41
C TYR A 131 6.21 15.55 16.69
N ASP A 132 5.11 15.01 17.21
CA ASP A 132 5.11 14.29 18.48
C ASP A 132 5.79 12.93 18.35
N ASP A 133 5.59 12.24 17.25
CA ASP A 133 6.06 10.88 17.02
C ASP A 133 7.56 10.81 16.70
N THR A 134 8.15 11.88 16.13
CA THR A 134 9.57 11.90 15.77
C THR A 134 10.46 12.47 16.90
N HIS A 135 11.76 12.23 16.81
CA HIS A 135 12.76 12.69 17.80
C HIS A 135 13.98 13.32 17.12
N VAL A 136 14.70 14.14 17.87
CA VAL A 136 15.98 14.71 17.40
C VAL A 136 16.97 13.62 17.12
N GLY A 137 17.65 13.70 15.99
CA GLY A 137 18.56 12.68 15.46
C GLY A 137 17.89 11.69 14.53
N GLY A 138 16.54 11.62 14.50
CA GLY A 138 15.77 10.83 13.53
C GLY A 138 15.82 11.44 12.12
N HIS A 139 15.28 10.69 11.16
CA HIS A 139 15.25 11.06 9.75
C HIS A 139 13.81 11.19 9.24
N VAL A 140 13.60 12.12 8.34
CA VAL A 140 12.37 12.28 7.56
C VAL A 140 12.73 12.14 6.08
N LEU A 141 12.20 11.11 5.43
CA LEU A 141 12.46 10.81 4.05
C LEU A 141 11.34 11.35 3.17
N ILE A 142 11.69 12.03 2.08
CA ILE A 142 10.74 12.63 1.14
C ILE A 142 10.85 11.92 -0.22
N ASP A 143 9.70 11.75 -0.90
CA ASP A 143 9.60 11.15 -2.24
C ASP A 143 10.23 9.76 -2.30
N ASP A 144 9.73 8.84 -1.48
CA ASP A 144 10.18 7.46 -1.37
C ASP A 144 11.69 7.33 -1.06
N GLY A 145 12.19 8.24 -0.21
CA GLY A 145 13.57 8.24 0.25
C GLY A 145 14.56 8.95 -0.68
N LEU A 146 14.08 9.63 -1.74
CA LEU A 146 14.94 10.38 -2.64
C LEU A 146 15.61 11.58 -1.96
N VAL A 147 14.99 12.17 -0.93
CA VAL A 147 15.59 13.24 -0.11
C VAL A 147 15.51 12.85 1.35
N ASP A 148 16.66 12.86 2.02
CA ASP A 148 16.80 12.56 3.44
C ASP A 148 17.01 13.86 4.23
N LEU A 149 16.14 14.11 5.21
CA LEU A 149 16.14 15.24 6.11
C LEU A 149 16.40 14.76 7.55
N LYS A 150 17.57 15.04 8.10
CA LYS A 150 17.91 14.70 9.49
C LYS A 150 17.35 15.76 10.45
N ILE A 151 16.59 15.33 11.44
CA ILE A 151 16.02 16.20 12.48
C ILE A 151 17.14 16.63 13.42
N THR A 152 17.40 17.95 13.52
CA THR A 152 18.43 18.52 14.39
C THR A 152 17.84 19.19 15.62
N GLU A 153 16.60 19.67 15.56
CA GLU A 153 15.92 20.37 16.64
C GLU A 153 14.39 20.23 16.50
N LYS A 154 13.66 20.35 17.61
CA LYS A 154 12.20 20.47 17.65
C LYS A 154 11.86 21.84 18.21
N ASP A 155 11.19 22.67 17.41
CA ASP A 155 10.71 24.00 17.82
C ASP A 155 9.32 23.86 18.46
N ASP A 156 9.31 23.72 19.80
CA ASP A 156 8.07 23.53 20.57
C ASP A 156 7.09 24.71 20.42
N LYS A 157 7.60 25.93 20.24
CA LYS A 157 6.76 27.13 20.14
C LYS A 157 5.93 27.15 18.86
N ASN A 158 6.54 26.75 17.75
CA ASN A 158 5.89 26.74 16.43
C ASN A 158 5.41 25.35 16.02
N ARG A 159 5.73 24.31 16.80
CA ARG A 159 5.52 22.88 16.46
C ARG A 159 6.10 22.56 15.08
N GLU A 160 7.39 22.86 14.92
CA GLU A 160 8.12 22.60 13.68
C GLU A 160 9.33 21.71 13.94
N LEU A 161 9.63 20.81 13.00
CA LEU A 161 10.90 20.09 12.98
C LEU A 161 11.92 20.94 12.23
N VAL A 162 13.08 21.17 12.83
CA VAL A 162 14.24 21.76 12.14
C VAL A 162 15.07 20.63 11.60
N THR A 163 15.27 20.59 10.30
CA THR A 163 15.98 19.50 9.64
C THR A 163 17.14 20.02 8.81
N VAL A 164 18.11 19.13 8.54
CA VAL A 164 19.24 19.38 7.64
C VAL A 164 19.25 18.31 6.55
N VAL A 165 19.30 18.77 5.31
CA VAL A 165 19.34 17.94 4.11
C VAL A 165 20.63 17.10 4.09
N GLN A 166 20.50 15.78 3.96
CA GLN A 166 21.63 14.85 3.94
C GLN A 166 22.10 14.51 2.52
N ASN A 167 21.21 14.56 1.52
CA ASN A 167 21.53 14.33 0.12
C ASN A 167 20.73 15.26 -0.80
N GLU A 168 21.29 15.63 -1.94
CA GLU A 168 20.63 16.49 -2.93
C GLU A 168 19.42 15.79 -3.57
N GLY A 169 18.36 16.56 -3.84
CA GLY A 169 17.20 16.07 -4.55
C GLY A 169 16.10 17.12 -4.73
N MET A 170 15.05 16.73 -5.45
CA MET A 170 13.90 17.60 -5.68
C MET A 170 12.79 17.32 -4.67
N ILE A 171 12.34 18.34 -3.93
CA ILE A 171 11.15 18.24 -3.10
C ILE A 171 9.96 18.81 -3.87
N GLY A 172 9.00 17.94 -4.19
CA GLY A 172 7.79 18.31 -4.93
C GLY A 172 6.55 18.43 -4.05
N SER A 173 5.46 18.91 -4.66
CA SER A 173 4.15 18.93 -4.05
C SER A 173 3.58 17.53 -3.86
N ARG A 174 2.93 17.27 -2.72
CA ARG A 174 2.21 16.02 -2.39
C ARG A 174 3.07 14.75 -2.48
N LYS A 175 4.36 14.88 -2.15
CA LYS A 175 5.30 13.77 -2.11
C LYS A 175 5.18 13.00 -0.81
N SER A 176 5.46 11.69 -0.83
CA SER A 176 5.47 10.85 0.37
C SER A 176 6.42 11.39 1.44
N ILE A 177 6.04 11.23 2.69
CA ILE A 177 6.89 11.46 3.87
C ILE A 177 6.95 10.14 4.64
N ASN A 178 8.15 9.62 4.85
CA ASN A 178 8.42 8.46 5.68
C ASN A 178 9.31 8.88 6.87
N ALA A 179 9.10 8.26 8.01
CA ALA A 179 9.90 8.45 9.21
C ALA A 179 10.38 7.08 9.72
N PRO A 180 11.48 6.53 9.17
CA PRO A 180 11.94 5.19 9.47
C PRO A 180 12.18 4.96 10.97
N GLY A 181 11.70 3.83 11.49
CA GLY A 181 11.81 3.47 12.90
C GLY A 181 10.91 4.25 13.85
N VAL A 182 9.95 5.01 13.32
CA VAL A 182 8.97 5.79 14.09
C VAL A 182 7.61 5.10 14.02
N GLU A 183 6.98 4.87 15.16
CA GLU A 183 5.60 4.42 15.25
C GLU A 183 4.66 5.61 15.04
N VAL A 184 3.97 5.63 13.88
CA VAL A 184 3.03 6.71 13.52
C VAL A 184 1.61 6.38 13.97
N ARG A 185 0.93 7.33 14.60
CA ARG A 185 -0.42 7.17 15.16
C ARG A 185 -1.51 7.54 14.14
N LEU A 186 -1.39 7.03 12.91
CA LEU A 186 -2.41 7.15 11.87
C LEU A 186 -3.46 6.04 12.02
N PRO A 187 -4.71 6.24 11.56
CA PRO A 187 -5.70 5.17 11.50
C PRO A 187 -5.21 4.05 10.57
N GLY A 188 -5.63 2.80 10.83
CA GLY A 188 -5.30 1.66 9.97
C GLY A 188 -5.96 1.74 8.60
N ILE A 189 -7.20 2.25 8.56
CA ILE A 189 -7.95 2.58 7.34
C ILE A 189 -8.50 4.00 7.45
N THR A 190 -8.48 4.74 6.34
CA THR A 190 -9.06 6.08 6.27
C THR A 190 -10.57 6.00 5.95
N GLU A 191 -11.30 7.11 6.13
CA GLU A 191 -12.69 7.20 5.68
C GLU A 191 -12.80 6.91 4.18
N LYS A 192 -11.85 7.44 3.38
CA LYS A 192 -11.78 7.15 1.95
C LYS A 192 -11.62 5.66 1.67
N ASP A 193 -10.70 4.98 2.37
CA ASP A 193 -10.51 3.54 2.19
C ASP A 193 -11.78 2.76 2.54
N SER A 194 -12.49 3.16 3.60
CA SER A 194 -13.78 2.56 3.98
C SER A 194 -14.83 2.72 2.90
N ASP A 195 -14.93 3.89 2.27
CA ASP A 195 -15.85 4.17 1.17
C ASP A 195 -15.45 3.39 -0.09
N ASP A 196 -14.15 3.35 -0.40
CA ASP A 196 -13.60 2.59 -1.54
C ASP A 196 -13.88 1.09 -1.38
N ILE A 197 -13.70 0.53 -0.17
CA ILE A 197 -13.98 -0.88 0.12
C ILE A 197 -15.47 -1.16 -0.07
N ARG A 198 -16.37 -0.37 0.53
CA ARG A 198 -17.81 -0.54 0.36
C ARG A 198 -18.23 -0.49 -1.11
N PHE A 199 -17.69 0.48 -1.85
CA PHE A 199 -17.90 0.56 -3.29
C PHE A 199 -17.40 -0.69 -4.02
N GLY A 200 -16.18 -1.14 -3.73
CA GLY A 200 -15.60 -2.34 -4.34
C GLY A 200 -16.42 -3.61 -4.08
N LEU A 201 -16.92 -3.78 -2.85
CA LEU A 201 -17.81 -4.88 -2.49
C LEU A 201 -19.10 -4.86 -3.32
N ASP A 202 -19.69 -3.70 -3.55
CA ASP A 202 -20.88 -3.54 -4.42
C ASP A 202 -20.56 -3.84 -5.90
N GLN A 203 -19.30 -3.79 -6.32
CA GLN A 203 -18.84 -4.19 -7.66
C GLN A 203 -18.38 -5.66 -7.73
N GLY A 204 -18.40 -6.42 -6.64
CA GLY A 204 -18.09 -7.86 -6.61
C GLY A 204 -16.59 -8.16 -6.61
N ILE A 205 -15.77 -7.38 -5.92
CA ILE A 205 -14.36 -7.70 -5.72
C ILE A 205 -14.16 -9.01 -4.96
N ASN A 206 -13.01 -9.66 -5.18
CA ASN A 206 -12.67 -10.93 -4.53
C ASN A 206 -11.61 -10.75 -3.44
N PHE A 207 -10.78 -9.72 -3.56
CA PHE A 207 -9.64 -9.49 -2.69
C PHE A 207 -9.52 -8.01 -2.33
N ILE A 208 -9.05 -7.75 -1.12
CA ILE A 208 -8.62 -6.43 -0.66
C ILE A 208 -7.13 -6.51 -0.35
N SER A 209 -6.32 -5.65 -0.96
CA SER A 209 -4.94 -5.43 -0.58
C SER A 209 -4.87 -4.16 0.25
N ALA A 210 -4.70 -4.29 1.56
CA ALA A 210 -4.74 -3.17 2.49
C ALA A 210 -3.35 -2.55 2.64
N SER A 211 -3.21 -1.27 2.25
CA SER A 211 -1.96 -0.53 2.32
C SER A 211 -1.62 -0.10 3.75
N PHE A 212 -0.33 -0.06 4.07
CA PHE A 212 0.24 0.43 5.33
C PHE A 212 -0.32 -0.24 6.59
N VAL A 213 -0.61 -1.54 6.53
CA VAL A 213 -1.04 -2.30 7.71
C VAL A 213 0.12 -2.45 8.70
N ARG A 214 -0.11 -2.04 9.95
CA ARG A 214 0.89 -2.01 11.01
C ARG A 214 0.57 -2.96 12.16
N LYS A 215 -0.70 -3.28 12.38
CA LYS A 215 -1.18 -4.14 13.48
C LYS A 215 -2.43 -4.93 13.07
N ALA A 216 -2.73 -5.97 13.85
CA ALA A 216 -3.90 -6.82 13.61
C ALA A 216 -5.22 -6.05 13.57
N GLN A 217 -5.36 -4.97 14.39
CA GLN A 217 -6.57 -4.15 14.41
C GLN A 217 -6.87 -3.53 13.07
N ASP A 218 -5.86 -3.11 12.29
CA ASP A 218 -6.05 -2.51 10.96
C ASP A 218 -6.76 -3.49 10.00
N VAL A 219 -6.51 -4.79 10.14
CA VAL A 219 -7.20 -5.84 9.37
C VAL A 219 -8.60 -6.09 9.91
N LEU A 220 -8.77 -6.08 11.25
CA LEU A 220 -10.06 -6.30 11.88
C LEU A 220 -11.04 -5.19 11.53
N ASP A 221 -10.59 -3.94 11.43
CA ASP A 221 -11.42 -2.80 10.99
C ASP A 221 -11.98 -3.03 9.57
N ILE A 222 -11.20 -3.68 8.68
CA ILE A 222 -11.70 -4.09 7.35
C ILE A 222 -12.69 -5.25 7.48
N ARG A 223 -12.42 -6.24 8.35
CA ARG A 223 -13.35 -7.35 8.60
C ARG A 223 -14.72 -6.86 9.04
N GLU A 224 -14.79 -5.82 9.90
CA GLU A 224 -16.07 -5.22 10.32
C GLU A 224 -16.86 -4.70 9.11
N ILE A 225 -16.19 -4.07 8.11
CA ILE A 225 -16.88 -3.63 6.89
C ILE A 225 -17.38 -4.82 6.06
N LEU A 226 -16.61 -5.91 5.98
CA LEU A 226 -17.03 -7.13 5.28
C LEU A 226 -18.26 -7.75 5.95
N GLU A 227 -18.30 -7.81 7.28
CA GLU A 227 -19.44 -8.31 8.05
C GLU A 227 -20.67 -7.42 7.86
N GLU A 228 -20.52 -6.09 7.94
CA GLU A 228 -21.59 -5.11 7.66
C GLU A 228 -22.24 -5.34 6.29
N LYS A 229 -21.42 -5.67 5.28
CA LYS A 229 -21.86 -5.87 3.88
C LYS A 229 -22.21 -7.33 3.55
N HIS A 230 -22.11 -8.26 4.51
CA HIS A 230 -22.27 -9.71 4.28
C HIS A 230 -21.37 -10.27 3.18
N CYS A 231 -20.10 -9.82 3.17
CA CYS A 231 -19.09 -10.15 2.18
C CYS A 231 -17.85 -10.83 2.80
N GLU A 232 -18.01 -11.62 3.87
CA GLU A 232 -16.93 -12.29 4.63
C GLU A 232 -16.12 -13.27 3.77
N TYR A 233 -16.62 -13.61 2.58
CA TYR A 233 -15.91 -14.42 1.59
C TYR A 233 -14.78 -13.67 0.87
N VAL A 234 -14.75 -12.33 0.93
CA VAL A 234 -13.69 -11.51 0.35
C VAL A 234 -12.44 -11.64 1.20
N GLN A 235 -11.32 -11.95 0.54
CA GLN A 235 -10.06 -12.19 1.22
C GLN A 235 -9.26 -10.92 1.41
N ILE A 236 -8.62 -10.78 2.58
CA ILE A 236 -7.80 -9.61 2.93
C ILE A 236 -6.32 -10.00 2.92
N PHE A 237 -5.55 -9.29 2.09
CA PHE A 237 -4.09 -9.38 1.99
C PHE A 237 -3.47 -8.06 2.46
N PRO A 238 -3.17 -7.90 3.75
CA PRO A 238 -2.47 -6.72 4.24
C PRO A 238 -1.10 -6.60 3.59
N LYS A 239 -0.71 -5.36 3.28
CA LYS A 239 0.59 -5.02 2.74
C LYS A 239 1.53 -4.69 3.89
N ILE A 240 2.64 -5.40 3.95
CA ILE A 240 3.68 -5.16 4.95
C ILE A 240 4.71 -4.22 4.33
N GLU A 241 4.71 -2.97 4.78
CA GLU A 241 5.40 -1.84 4.17
C GLU A 241 6.28 -1.06 5.16
N SER A 242 6.19 -1.37 6.48
CA SER A 242 6.91 -0.66 7.53
C SER A 242 7.57 -1.61 8.53
N GLN A 243 8.51 -1.09 9.32
CA GLN A 243 9.12 -1.85 10.42
C GLN A 243 8.07 -2.30 11.45
N GLU A 244 7.11 -1.42 11.80
CA GLU A 244 6.01 -1.77 12.73
C GLU A 244 5.19 -2.95 12.22
N GLY A 245 4.85 -2.98 10.91
CA GLY A 245 4.16 -4.10 10.29
C GLY A 245 4.97 -5.40 10.32
N ILE A 246 6.30 -5.31 10.18
CA ILE A 246 7.21 -6.46 10.31
C ILE A 246 7.20 -7.00 11.74
N ASP A 247 7.30 -6.14 12.73
CA ASP A 247 7.36 -6.53 14.14
C ASP A 247 6.04 -7.18 14.60
N ASN A 248 4.92 -6.73 14.07
CA ASN A 248 3.57 -7.22 14.39
C ASN A 248 3.05 -8.35 13.48
N ILE A 249 3.86 -8.85 12.55
CA ILE A 249 3.38 -9.71 11.46
C ILE A 249 2.68 -10.99 11.93
N ASP A 250 3.11 -11.59 13.04
CA ASP A 250 2.49 -12.82 13.57
C ASP A 250 1.06 -12.57 14.04
N SER A 251 0.78 -11.38 14.57
CA SER A 251 -0.58 -10.98 14.95
C SER A 251 -1.43 -10.63 13.72
N ILE A 252 -0.84 -9.98 12.73
CA ILE A 252 -1.49 -9.63 11.46
C ILE A 252 -1.88 -10.89 10.69
N LEU A 253 -0.98 -11.88 10.58
CA LEU A 253 -1.23 -13.15 9.92
C LEU A 253 -2.42 -13.93 10.47
N LYS A 254 -2.65 -13.88 11.80
CA LYS A 254 -3.74 -14.61 12.44
C LYS A 254 -5.13 -14.14 12.02
N VAL A 255 -5.24 -12.90 11.56
CA VAL A 255 -6.53 -12.27 11.18
C VAL A 255 -6.65 -12.05 9.66
N SER A 256 -5.63 -12.45 8.90
CA SER A 256 -5.51 -12.24 7.45
C SER A 256 -5.66 -13.55 6.66
N ASP A 257 -6.02 -13.45 5.39
CA ASP A 257 -6.10 -14.58 4.46
C ASP A 257 -4.77 -14.83 3.71
N GLY A 258 -3.87 -13.87 3.76
CA GLY A 258 -2.54 -13.92 3.17
C GLY A 258 -1.80 -12.62 3.43
N LEU A 259 -0.64 -12.40 2.79
CA LEU A 259 0.14 -11.18 2.91
C LEU A 259 0.62 -10.71 1.54
N MET A 260 0.77 -9.40 1.38
CA MET A 260 1.53 -8.80 0.31
C MET A 260 2.83 -8.21 0.88
N ILE A 261 3.97 -8.66 0.39
CA ILE A 261 5.28 -8.08 0.74
C ILE A 261 5.57 -6.98 -0.28
N ALA A 262 5.31 -5.74 0.09
CA ALA A 262 5.50 -4.56 -0.77
C ALA A 262 6.96 -4.08 -0.68
N ARG A 263 7.85 -4.74 -1.43
CA ARG A 263 9.30 -4.54 -1.33
C ARG A 263 9.75 -3.11 -1.62
N GLY A 264 9.05 -2.40 -2.50
CA GLY A 264 9.34 -1.00 -2.83
C GLY A 264 9.21 -0.11 -1.61
N ASP A 265 8.02 -0.05 -1.05
CA ASP A 265 7.69 0.79 0.11
C ASP A 265 8.45 0.33 1.37
N MET A 266 8.56 -1.00 1.57
CA MET A 266 9.34 -1.56 2.67
C MET A 266 10.83 -1.14 2.60
N GLY A 267 11.42 -1.07 1.41
CA GLY A 267 12.83 -0.67 1.23
C GLY A 267 13.11 0.81 1.49
N VAL A 268 12.07 1.63 1.68
CA VAL A 268 12.20 3.02 2.17
C VAL A 268 12.27 3.04 3.70
N GLU A 269 11.56 2.13 4.36
CA GLU A 269 11.43 2.06 5.83
C GLU A 269 12.54 1.25 6.50
N ILE A 270 13.09 0.24 5.83
CA ILE A 270 14.17 -0.61 6.34
C ILE A 270 15.34 -0.67 5.36
N PRO A 271 16.58 -1.00 5.83
CA PRO A 271 17.72 -1.22 4.94
C PRO A 271 17.39 -2.23 3.83
N ALA A 272 17.70 -1.87 2.58
CA ALA A 272 17.32 -2.66 1.40
C ALA A 272 17.85 -4.11 1.44
N GLU A 273 18.99 -4.34 2.07
CA GLU A 273 19.59 -5.66 2.30
C GLU A 273 18.76 -6.55 3.25
N ASN A 274 17.92 -5.95 4.10
CA ASN A 274 17.04 -6.69 5.01
C ASN A 274 15.73 -7.14 4.35
N VAL A 275 15.31 -6.51 3.25
CA VAL A 275 14.04 -6.83 2.55
C VAL A 275 13.96 -8.30 2.13
N PRO A 276 15.01 -8.92 1.51
CA PRO A 276 14.99 -10.35 1.19
C PRO A 276 14.86 -11.24 2.42
N LEU A 277 15.49 -10.89 3.55
CA LEU A 277 15.42 -11.66 4.79
C LEU A 277 14.01 -11.65 5.38
N VAL A 278 13.35 -10.50 5.38
CA VAL A 278 11.95 -10.37 5.79
C VAL A 278 11.05 -11.22 4.90
N GLN A 279 11.23 -11.17 3.59
CA GLN A 279 10.43 -11.94 2.64
C GLN A 279 10.61 -13.45 2.85
N ILE A 280 11.85 -13.98 2.95
CA ILE A 280 12.15 -15.39 3.14
C ILE A 280 11.64 -15.89 4.49
N GLY A 281 11.86 -15.12 5.57
CA GLY A 281 11.38 -15.47 6.90
C GLY A 281 9.85 -15.65 6.95
N ARG A 282 9.09 -14.94 6.09
CA ARG A 282 7.63 -15.00 6.02
C ARG A 282 7.13 -16.17 5.18
N ALA A 283 7.84 -16.55 4.11
CA ALA A 283 7.53 -17.78 3.36
C ALA A 283 7.62 -19.02 4.28
N SER A 284 8.61 -19.07 5.18
CA SER A 284 8.75 -20.14 6.17
C SER A 284 7.66 -20.18 7.23
N CYS A 285 7.08 -19.03 7.62
CA CYS A 285 5.97 -18.99 8.57
C CYS A 285 4.68 -19.61 8.02
N ARG A 286 4.46 -19.53 6.70
CA ARG A 286 3.27 -20.09 6.04
C ARG A 286 3.28 -21.63 5.98
N GLU A 287 4.45 -22.27 6.07
CA GLU A 287 4.56 -23.74 6.09
C GLU A 287 4.35 -24.36 7.49
N ARG A 288 4.25 -23.53 8.54
CA ARG A 288 4.12 -23.97 9.94
C ARG A 288 2.72 -23.82 10.53
N VAL A 289 1.75 -23.36 9.76
CA VAL A 289 0.35 -23.20 10.21
C VAL A 289 -0.55 -24.27 9.59
#